data_e5c3dae3c19cebb59152188381de15a2
#
_entry.id   e5c3dae3c19cebb59152188381de15a2
#
_cell.length_a   1.000
_cell.length_b   1.000
_cell.length_c   1.000
_cell.angle_alpha   90.00
_cell.angle_beta   90.00
_cell.angle_gamma   90.00
#
_symmetry.space_group_name_H-M   'P 1'
#
loop_
_entity.id
_entity.type
_entity.pdbx_description
1 polymer ?
#
loop_
_entity_poly.entity_id
_entity_poly.type
_entity_poly.pdbx_seq_one_letter_code
_entity_poly.pdbx_strand_id
1 'polypeptide(L)'
;MKRILFLAILQLIFLVYVPAQNPGEIIFSKTSIDPMQPGSSLTDFEAGDAIYAVAYLAQTIQELYNAQPNAKLDVEVFIYEIKPPLYDYQQPSEEQLTFAAMQVSGEILKAKYLVIEIAPDLTQTKVYSTPGITFKEFGKKFDGPVNYTENLSKLRAGKHSLKIVLKCNYNDAASGNLVLSGDDFSIYKKRSDELNSVAQNAGAKNAVMPAAKKTDAALENRMIGAFKNSNDWKSGFIDASEVLRISIIDPDWFIRRNELTGAILHRYIRAAIAVKTKTGNCAYYNLVTFQEDYVSGKFQPLKYDGVGDKVMMDCANVKK
;
A
#
# COMPACT_ATOMS: atom_id res chain seq x y z
N MET A 1 -71.07 -27.52 -17.90
CA MET A 1 -70.63 -26.88 -16.66
C MET A 1 -69.13 -27.16 -16.48
N LYS A 2 -68.28 -26.22 -16.88
CA LYS A 2 -66.79 -26.31 -16.72
C LYS A 2 -66.41 -25.57 -15.47
N ARG A 3 -65.84 -26.30 -14.47
CA ARG A 3 -65.28 -25.71 -13.27
C ARG A 3 -63.87 -25.23 -13.57
N ILE A 4 -63.64 -23.94 -13.54
CA ILE A 4 -62.32 -23.30 -13.63
C ILE A 4 -61.73 -23.32 -12.24
N LEU A 5 -60.68 -24.09 -12.05
CA LEU A 5 -59.89 -24.13 -10.80
C LEU A 5 -58.87 -23.00 -10.86
N PHE A 6 -59.05 -21.93 -10.09
CA PHE A 6 -58.07 -20.86 -9.92
C PHE A 6 -57.01 -21.34 -8.93
N LEU A 7 -55.84 -21.65 -9.44
CA LEU A 7 -54.64 -21.94 -8.62
C LEU A 7 -53.99 -20.60 -8.26
N ALA A 8 -54.26 -20.12 -7.05
CA ALA A 8 -53.56 -18.97 -6.50
C ALA A 8 -52.12 -19.42 -6.09
N ILE A 9 -51.15 -19.08 -6.92
CA ILE A 9 -49.72 -19.24 -6.60
C ILE A 9 -49.37 -18.13 -5.60
N LEU A 10 -49.35 -18.48 -4.31
CA LEU A 10 -48.83 -17.64 -3.25
C LEU A 10 -47.30 -17.57 -3.39
N GLN A 11 -46.79 -16.57 -4.12
CA GLN A 11 -45.36 -16.27 -4.11
C GLN A 11 -44.99 -15.75 -2.73
N LEU A 12 -44.41 -16.61 -1.89
CA LEU A 12 -43.75 -16.21 -0.67
C LEU A 12 -42.50 -15.43 -1.09
N ILE A 13 -42.60 -14.11 -1.13
CA ILE A 13 -41.43 -13.23 -1.21
C ILE A 13 -40.74 -13.33 0.15
N PHE A 14 -39.70 -14.17 0.24
CA PHE A 14 -38.74 -14.08 1.33
C PHE A 14 -38.04 -12.74 1.18
N LEU A 15 -38.55 -11.73 1.85
CA LEU A 15 -37.78 -10.53 2.16
C LEU A 15 -36.61 -10.99 3.03
N VAL A 16 -35.47 -11.24 2.41
CA VAL A 16 -34.20 -11.36 3.12
C VAL A 16 -34.00 -10.01 3.77
N TYR A 17 -34.29 -9.95 5.07
CA TYR A 17 -34.00 -8.78 5.89
C TYR A 17 -32.47 -8.66 5.95
N VAL A 18 -31.88 -7.90 5.04
CA VAL A 18 -30.50 -7.48 5.17
C VAL A 18 -30.49 -6.47 6.31
N PRO A 19 -29.88 -6.77 7.47
CA PRO A 19 -29.82 -5.79 8.54
C PRO A 19 -29.17 -4.53 7.97
N ALA A 20 -29.87 -3.40 8.13
CA ALA A 20 -29.33 -2.11 7.74
C ALA A 20 -28.05 -1.88 8.54
N GLN A 21 -26.93 -1.81 7.84
CA GLN A 21 -25.65 -1.51 8.47
C GLN A 21 -25.70 -0.07 8.97
N ASN A 22 -25.27 0.12 10.21
CA ASN A 22 -25.26 1.44 10.81
C ASN A 22 -24.08 2.25 10.28
N PRO A 23 -24.34 3.42 9.67
CA PRO A 23 -23.25 4.31 9.30
C PRO A 23 -22.42 4.70 10.54
N GLY A 24 -21.09 4.69 10.39
CA GLY A 24 -20.16 4.95 11.48
C GLY A 24 -19.71 3.69 12.23
N GLU A 25 -20.22 2.50 11.86
CA GLU A 25 -19.85 1.22 12.46
C GLU A 25 -18.78 0.48 11.65
N ILE A 26 -17.87 -0.20 12.35
CA ILE A 26 -16.96 -1.20 11.78
C ILE A 26 -17.36 -2.57 12.31
N ILE A 27 -17.62 -3.49 11.39
CA ILE A 27 -17.90 -4.89 11.69
C ILE A 27 -16.69 -5.77 11.39
N PHE A 28 -16.60 -6.92 12.06
CA PHE A 28 -15.44 -7.81 11.97
C PHE A 28 -15.84 -9.24 11.64
N SER A 29 -14.91 -9.98 10.98
CA SER A 29 -15.06 -11.39 10.64
C SER A 29 -13.70 -12.10 10.61
N LYS A 30 -13.70 -13.41 10.75
CA LYS A 30 -12.52 -14.28 10.53
C LYS A 30 -12.31 -14.64 9.05
N THR A 31 -13.24 -14.28 8.19
CA THR A 31 -13.16 -14.48 6.73
C THR A 31 -13.41 -13.18 6.00
N SER A 32 -13.00 -13.11 4.74
CA SER A 32 -13.28 -11.96 3.88
C SER A 32 -14.77 -11.63 3.85
N ILE A 33 -15.12 -10.37 4.03
CA ILE A 33 -16.50 -9.87 4.13
C ILE A 33 -16.95 -9.34 2.77
N ASP A 34 -18.12 -9.77 2.31
CA ASP A 34 -18.85 -9.05 1.25
C ASP A 34 -19.54 -7.82 1.86
N PRO A 35 -19.16 -6.60 1.52
CA PRO A 35 -19.77 -5.40 2.10
C PRO A 35 -21.27 -5.27 1.83
N MET A 36 -21.78 -5.93 0.80
CA MET A 36 -23.22 -5.92 0.45
C MET A 36 -24.00 -7.01 1.20
N GLN A 37 -23.30 -8.02 1.73
CA GLN A 37 -23.87 -9.14 2.50
C GLN A 37 -22.95 -9.54 3.67
N PRO A 38 -22.74 -8.66 4.63
CA PRO A 38 -21.64 -8.81 5.61
C PRO A 38 -21.81 -9.93 6.63
N GLY A 39 -23.01 -10.46 6.80
CA GLY A 39 -23.32 -11.39 7.90
C GLY A 39 -23.33 -10.70 9.27
N SER A 40 -23.20 -11.49 10.35
CA SER A 40 -23.09 -10.98 11.72
C SER A 40 -21.65 -10.57 12.05
N SER A 41 -21.49 -9.45 12.75
CA SER A 41 -20.18 -9.04 13.28
C SER A 41 -19.71 -9.97 14.39
N LEU A 42 -18.42 -10.33 14.35
CA LEU A 42 -17.75 -11.01 15.46
C LEU A 42 -17.07 -9.98 16.36
N THR A 43 -17.04 -10.26 17.66
CA THR A 43 -16.37 -9.41 18.65
C THR A 43 -15.17 -10.09 19.29
N ASP A 44 -15.09 -11.42 19.26
CA ASP A 44 -14.09 -12.18 19.96
C ASP A 44 -13.19 -12.96 18.98
N PHE A 45 -11.88 -12.77 19.12
CA PHE A 45 -10.83 -13.36 18.30
C PHE A 45 -9.74 -13.96 19.18
N GLU A 46 -9.14 -15.04 18.69
CA GLU A 46 -7.97 -15.65 19.30
C GLU A 46 -6.69 -15.30 18.54
N ALA A 47 -5.55 -15.36 19.24
CA ALA A 47 -4.26 -15.14 18.61
C ALA A 47 -4.05 -16.11 17.44
N GLY A 48 -3.73 -15.56 16.26
CA GLY A 48 -3.60 -16.32 15.03
C GLY A 48 -4.85 -16.36 14.16
N ASP A 49 -6.01 -15.94 14.65
CA ASP A 49 -7.18 -15.75 13.79
C ASP A 49 -6.89 -14.75 12.67
N ALA A 50 -7.55 -14.93 11.54
CA ALA A 50 -7.64 -13.88 10.55
C ALA A 50 -8.65 -12.80 11.02
N ILE A 51 -8.34 -11.54 10.73
CA ILE A 51 -9.17 -10.38 11.13
C ILE A 51 -9.44 -9.52 9.90
N TYR A 52 -10.68 -9.55 9.44
CA TYR A 52 -11.20 -8.69 8.38
C TYR A 52 -12.21 -7.73 8.96
N ALA A 53 -12.34 -6.56 8.36
CA ALA A 53 -13.31 -5.57 8.77
C ALA A 53 -13.95 -4.86 7.58
N VAL A 54 -15.14 -4.33 7.78
CA VAL A 54 -15.78 -3.37 6.88
C VAL A 54 -16.25 -2.18 7.68
N ALA A 55 -15.80 -1.01 7.29
CA ALA A 55 -16.29 0.25 7.83
C ALA A 55 -17.43 0.76 6.97
N TYR A 56 -18.59 1.03 7.56
CA TYR A 56 -19.75 1.63 6.90
C TYR A 56 -19.79 3.13 7.18
N LEU A 57 -19.95 3.92 6.13
CA LEU A 57 -19.84 5.37 6.15
C LEU A 57 -21.19 6.03 5.96
N ALA A 58 -21.41 7.15 6.62
CA ALA A 58 -22.61 7.97 6.40
C ALA A 58 -22.63 8.62 5.01
N GLN A 59 -21.44 8.96 4.49
CA GLN A 59 -21.21 9.57 3.20
C GLN A 59 -20.11 8.81 2.46
N THR A 60 -19.99 8.99 1.16
CA THR A 60 -18.85 8.45 0.39
C THR A 60 -17.55 9.13 0.83
N ILE A 61 -16.41 8.45 0.61
CA ILE A 61 -15.10 9.07 0.91
C ILE A 61 -14.92 10.37 0.11
N GLN A 62 -15.38 10.39 -1.15
CA GLN A 62 -15.34 11.58 -1.98
C GLN A 62 -16.10 12.76 -1.36
N GLU A 63 -17.30 12.52 -0.80
CA GLU A 63 -18.10 13.54 -0.12
C GLU A 63 -17.46 14.02 1.19
N LEU A 64 -16.88 13.09 1.99
CA LEU A 64 -16.19 13.44 3.24
C LEU A 64 -14.99 14.37 3.04
N TYR A 65 -14.34 14.31 1.88
CA TYR A 65 -13.21 15.18 1.51
C TYR A 65 -13.63 16.36 0.62
N ASN A 66 -14.89 16.44 0.20
CA ASN A 66 -15.33 17.39 -0.83
C ASN A 66 -14.42 17.36 -2.07
N ALA A 67 -14.07 16.15 -2.53
CA ALA A 67 -13.02 15.92 -3.51
C ALA A 67 -13.56 15.73 -4.93
N GLN A 68 -12.69 15.97 -5.92
CA GLN A 68 -12.98 15.67 -7.32
C GLN A 68 -12.99 14.16 -7.57
N PRO A 69 -13.73 13.66 -8.60
CA PRO A 69 -13.88 12.23 -8.89
C PRO A 69 -12.57 11.48 -9.17
N ASN A 70 -11.54 12.19 -9.64
CA ASN A 70 -10.22 11.63 -9.97
C ASN A 70 -9.16 11.88 -8.88
N ALA A 71 -9.59 12.32 -7.70
CA ALA A 71 -8.69 12.55 -6.59
C ALA A 71 -8.01 11.25 -6.12
N LYS A 72 -6.87 11.43 -5.45
CA LYS A 72 -6.22 10.41 -4.63
C LYS A 72 -6.23 10.94 -3.21
N LEU A 73 -6.84 10.21 -2.30
CA LEU A 73 -7.10 10.65 -0.94
C LEU A 73 -6.45 9.67 0.05
N ASP A 74 -5.80 10.20 1.04
CA ASP A 74 -5.24 9.37 2.13
C ASP A 74 -6.32 9.19 3.21
N VAL A 75 -6.67 7.95 3.51
CA VAL A 75 -7.51 7.56 4.65
C VAL A 75 -6.64 6.79 5.64
N GLU A 76 -6.97 6.87 6.92
CA GLU A 76 -6.14 6.31 7.98
C GLU A 76 -6.95 5.34 8.83
N VAL A 77 -6.37 4.18 9.13
CA VAL A 77 -6.93 3.21 10.08
C VAL A 77 -6.06 3.16 11.30
N PHE A 78 -6.63 3.51 12.44
CA PHE A 78 -6.00 3.46 13.75
C PHE A 78 -6.46 2.22 14.52
N ILE A 79 -5.56 1.61 15.24
CA ILE A 79 -5.84 0.55 16.22
C ILE A 79 -5.38 1.03 17.57
N TYR A 80 -6.32 1.13 18.50
CA TYR A 80 -6.07 1.48 19.89
C TYR A 80 -6.28 0.27 20.79
N GLU A 81 -5.48 0.14 21.83
CA GLU A 81 -5.75 -0.76 22.93
C GLU A 81 -6.47 0.01 24.04
N ILE A 82 -7.62 -0.51 24.47
CA ILE A 82 -8.40 0.05 25.57
C ILE A 82 -7.83 -0.52 26.86
N LYS A 83 -7.17 0.32 27.64
CA LYS A 83 -6.64 -0.04 28.95
C LYS A 83 -7.70 0.14 30.03
N PRO A 84 -7.88 -0.83 30.93
CA PRO A 84 -8.76 -0.65 32.07
C PRO A 84 -8.27 0.49 32.95
N PRO A 85 -9.17 1.17 33.68
CA PRO A 85 -8.78 2.21 34.61
C PRO A 85 -7.91 1.63 35.73
N LEU A 86 -6.92 2.40 36.17
CA LEU A 86 -6.08 2.04 37.31
C LEU A 86 -6.81 2.20 38.64
N TYR A 87 -7.83 3.08 38.71
CA TYR A 87 -8.65 3.36 39.86
C TYR A 87 -10.12 3.48 39.47
N ASP A 88 -11.04 3.12 40.35
CA ASP A 88 -12.48 3.05 40.09
C ASP A 88 -13.11 4.37 39.59
N TYR A 89 -12.48 5.51 39.92
CA TYR A 89 -12.97 6.84 39.49
C TYR A 89 -12.43 7.28 38.13
N GLN A 90 -11.52 6.51 37.52
CA GLN A 90 -10.97 6.82 36.19
C GLN A 90 -11.79 6.18 35.09
N GLN A 91 -11.79 6.81 33.93
CA GLN A 91 -12.29 6.19 32.71
C GLN A 91 -11.20 5.31 32.07
N PRO A 92 -11.57 4.27 31.31
CA PRO A 92 -10.64 3.54 30.46
C PRO A 92 -9.87 4.51 29.57
N SER A 93 -8.61 4.23 29.33
CA SER A 93 -7.77 5.03 28.43
C SER A 93 -7.54 4.29 27.10
N GLU A 94 -7.41 5.05 26.01
CA GLU A 94 -7.07 4.53 24.69
C GLU A 94 -5.58 4.77 24.45
N GLU A 95 -4.81 3.69 24.25
CA GLU A 95 -3.41 3.73 23.88
C GLU A 95 -3.27 3.33 22.41
N GLN A 96 -2.71 4.20 21.58
CA GLN A 96 -2.50 3.88 20.17
C GLN A 96 -1.48 2.75 20.03
N LEU A 97 -1.95 1.59 19.56
CA LEU A 97 -1.10 0.45 19.25
C LEU A 97 -0.39 0.64 17.90
N THR A 98 -1.12 1.07 16.89
CA THR A 98 -0.61 1.32 15.53
C THR A 98 -1.59 2.14 14.70
N PHE A 99 -1.12 2.63 13.57
CA PHE A 99 -1.98 3.15 12.50
C PHE A 99 -1.33 2.88 11.14
N ALA A 100 -2.13 2.94 10.09
CA ALA A 100 -1.63 2.93 8.73
C ALA A 100 -2.45 3.87 7.85
N ALA A 101 -1.76 4.53 6.93
CA ALA A 101 -2.39 5.32 5.88
C ALA A 101 -2.49 4.50 4.59
N MET A 102 -3.67 4.54 3.97
CA MET A 102 -3.87 4.02 2.63
C MET A 102 -4.34 5.13 1.70
N GLN A 103 -3.78 5.20 0.50
CA GLN A 103 -4.27 6.07 -0.53
C GLN A 103 -5.38 5.38 -1.30
N VAL A 104 -6.54 6.02 -1.38
CA VAL A 104 -7.72 5.52 -2.10
C VAL A 104 -8.07 6.39 -3.31
N SER A 105 -8.59 5.78 -4.35
CA SER A 105 -8.94 6.45 -5.62
C SER A 105 -9.99 5.68 -6.42
N GLY A 106 -10.48 6.29 -7.48
CA GLY A 106 -11.40 5.63 -8.42
C GLY A 106 -12.74 5.24 -7.79
N GLU A 107 -13.19 4.04 -8.02
CA GLU A 107 -14.49 3.55 -7.53
C GLU A 107 -14.56 3.44 -6.00
N ILE A 108 -13.42 3.26 -5.31
CA ILE A 108 -13.38 3.22 -3.84
C ILE A 108 -13.91 4.53 -3.25
N LEU A 109 -13.65 5.67 -3.90
CA LEU A 109 -14.11 6.99 -3.41
C LEU A 109 -15.63 7.14 -3.39
N LYS A 110 -16.35 6.38 -4.24
CA LYS A 110 -17.81 6.46 -4.42
C LYS A 110 -18.58 5.51 -3.50
N ALA A 111 -17.89 4.59 -2.85
CA ALA A 111 -18.52 3.65 -1.93
C ALA A 111 -18.82 4.29 -0.57
N LYS A 112 -19.91 3.87 0.06
CA LYS A 112 -20.23 4.17 1.46
C LYS A 112 -19.74 3.08 2.41
N TYR A 113 -18.70 2.39 2.01
CA TYR A 113 -18.00 1.41 2.84
C TYR A 113 -16.52 1.34 2.44
N LEU A 114 -15.70 0.85 3.35
CA LEU A 114 -14.31 0.53 3.08
C LEU A 114 -13.98 -0.84 3.69
N VAL A 115 -13.45 -1.75 2.85
CA VAL A 115 -12.93 -3.04 3.32
C VAL A 115 -11.56 -2.82 3.92
N ILE A 116 -11.35 -3.34 5.11
CA ILE A 116 -10.10 -3.24 5.87
C ILE A 116 -9.63 -4.66 6.20
N GLU A 117 -8.41 -4.97 5.83
CA GLU A 117 -7.74 -6.21 6.20
C GLU A 117 -6.77 -5.89 7.35
N ILE A 118 -7.04 -6.38 8.57
CA ILE A 118 -6.21 -6.11 9.75
C ILE A 118 -5.12 -7.19 9.88
N ALA A 119 -5.54 -8.45 9.92
CA ALA A 119 -4.64 -9.60 9.97
C ALA A 119 -5.17 -10.70 9.03
N PRO A 120 -5.19 -10.47 7.71
CA PRO A 120 -5.84 -11.37 6.77
C PRO A 120 -5.13 -12.72 6.66
N ASP A 121 -5.86 -13.72 6.19
CA ASP A 121 -5.27 -14.95 5.70
C ASP A 121 -4.51 -14.69 4.38
N LEU A 122 -3.33 -15.26 4.25
CA LEU A 122 -2.44 -15.03 3.10
C LEU A 122 -3.05 -15.46 1.76
N THR A 123 -3.90 -16.49 1.79
CA THR A 123 -4.54 -17.00 0.57
C THR A 123 -5.75 -16.17 0.14
N GLN A 124 -6.29 -15.35 1.05
CA GLN A 124 -7.49 -14.56 0.83
C GLN A 124 -7.22 -13.04 0.77
N THR A 125 -6.01 -12.60 1.13
CA THR A 125 -5.67 -11.17 1.10
C THR A 125 -5.72 -10.61 -0.31
N LYS A 126 -6.38 -9.47 -0.47
CA LYS A 126 -6.58 -8.78 -1.75
C LYS A 126 -6.21 -7.30 -1.70
N VAL A 127 -6.08 -6.74 -0.51
CA VAL A 127 -5.97 -5.29 -0.35
C VAL A 127 -4.80 -4.68 -1.12
N TYR A 128 -3.65 -5.37 -1.17
CA TYR A 128 -2.48 -4.91 -1.92
C TYR A 128 -2.64 -5.02 -3.45
N SER A 129 -3.63 -5.78 -3.93
CA SER A 129 -3.94 -5.93 -5.36
C SER A 129 -5.27 -5.29 -5.75
N THR A 130 -6.00 -4.71 -4.81
CA THR A 130 -7.29 -4.06 -5.07
C THR A 130 -7.08 -2.76 -5.85
N PRO A 131 -7.67 -2.61 -7.05
CA PRO A 131 -7.59 -1.37 -7.81
C PRO A 131 -8.10 -0.19 -6.99
N GLY A 132 -7.36 0.90 -6.98
CA GLY A 132 -7.73 2.12 -6.25
C GLY A 132 -7.31 2.13 -4.78
N ILE A 133 -6.62 1.12 -4.28
CA ILE A 133 -5.98 1.11 -2.95
C ILE A 133 -4.47 1.01 -3.13
N THR A 134 -3.73 1.87 -2.43
CA THR A 134 -2.26 1.86 -2.43
C THR A 134 -1.75 2.13 -1.02
N PHE A 135 -0.81 1.31 -0.56
CA PHE A 135 -0.10 1.52 0.70
C PHE A 135 1.32 2.05 0.43
N LYS A 136 1.80 2.90 1.31
CA LYS A 136 3.19 3.37 1.28
C LYS A 136 4.12 2.26 1.76
N GLU A 137 5.35 2.30 1.28
CA GLU A 137 6.44 1.46 1.77
C GLU A 137 7.36 2.31 2.64
N PHE A 138 7.64 1.86 3.85
CA PHE A 138 8.57 2.49 4.78
C PHE A 138 9.81 1.59 4.94
N GLY A 139 10.92 2.00 4.34
CA GLY A 139 12.12 1.17 4.28
C GLY A 139 11.90 -0.08 3.42
N LYS A 140 11.70 -1.24 4.08
CA LYS A 140 11.48 -2.53 3.39
C LYS A 140 10.11 -3.14 3.69
N LYS A 141 9.23 -2.41 4.36
CA LYS A 141 7.93 -2.89 4.79
C LYS A 141 6.81 -2.00 4.26
N PHE A 142 5.77 -2.64 3.79
CA PHE A 142 4.54 -1.94 3.41
C PHE A 142 3.73 -1.55 4.65
N ASP A 143 2.94 -0.50 4.50
CA ASP A 143 1.93 -0.11 5.48
C ASP A 143 0.68 -1.02 5.41
N GLY A 144 -0.35 -0.75 6.19
CA GLY A 144 -1.58 -1.53 6.24
C GLY A 144 -1.44 -2.86 7.00
N PRO A 145 -1.92 -4.00 6.45
CA PRO A 145 -1.91 -5.30 7.13
C PRO A 145 -0.54 -5.75 7.63
N VAL A 146 0.54 -5.42 6.92
CA VAL A 146 1.92 -5.69 7.36
C VAL A 146 2.22 -4.97 8.67
N ASN A 147 1.90 -3.67 8.73
CA ASN A 147 2.13 -2.87 9.92
C ASN A 147 1.21 -3.26 11.08
N TYR A 148 -0.06 -3.56 10.80
CA TYR A 148 -1.00 -3.98 11.84
C TYR A 148 -0.55 -5.30 12.48
N THR A 149 -0.25 -6.33 11.69
CA THR A 149 0.20 -7.63 12.21
C THR A 149 1.55 -7.54 12.92
N GLU A 150 2.49 -6.71 12.45
CA GLU A 150 3.74 -6.44 13.15
C GLU A 150 3.49 -5.90 14.56
N ASN A 151 2.52 -5.00 14.74
CA ASN A 151 2.23 -4.43 16.04
C ASN A 151 1.36 -5.34 16.92
N LEU A 152 0.43 -6.09 16.34
CA LEU A 152 -0.30 -7.14 17.07
C LEU A 152 0.65 -8.20 17.64
N SER A 153 1.76 -8.50 16.95
CA SER A 153 2.75 -9.47 17.43
C SER A 153 3.49 -9.05 18.70
N LYS A 154 3.40 -7.77 19.09
CA LYS A 154 4.05 -7.21 20.28
C LYS A 154 3.16 -7.24 21.53
N LEU A 155 1.90 -7.64 21.38
CA LEU A 155 0.99 -7.80 22.50
C LEU A 155 1.50 -8.89 23.45
N ARG A 156 1.28 -8.69 24.74
CA ARG A 156 1.62 -9.66 25.78
C ARG A 156 0.54 -10.73 25.84
N ALA A 157 0.85 -11.89 26.43
CA ALA A 157 -0.16 -12.90 26.74
C ALA A 157 -1.32 -12.29 27.53
N GLY A 158 -2.55 -12.63 27.15
CA GLY A 158 -3.76 -12.14 27.80
C GLY A 158 -4.88 -11.76 26.86
N LYS A 159 -5.81 -10.98 27.41
CA LYS A 159 -6.99 -10.45 26.72
C LYS A 159 -6.83 -8.95 26.47
N HIS A 160 -6.96 -8.56 25.22
CA HIS A 160 -6.80 -7.18 24.77
C HIS A 160 -8.10 -6.67 24.15
N SER A 161 -8.64 -5.57 24.67
CA SER A 161 -9.75 -4.87 24.05
C SER A 161 -9.19 -3.88 23.04
N LEU A 162 -9.52 -4.04 21.77
CA LEU A 162 -9.02 -3.22 20.68
C LEU A 162 -10.15 -2.39 20.09
N LYS A 163 -9.90 -1.11 19.86
CA LYS A 163 -10.77 -0.20 19.13
C LYS A 163 -10.13 0.13 17.79
N ILE A 164 -10.85 -0.10 16.72
CA ILE A 164 -10.45 0.23 15.36
C ILE A 164 -11.22 1.47 14.93
N VAL A 165 -10.50 2.46 14.38
CA VAL A 165 -11.08 3.72 13.93
C VAL A 165 -10.62 4.00 12.52
N LEU A 166 -11.56 4.19 11.59
CA LEU A 166 -11.29 4.73 10.26
C LEU A 166 -11.44 6.25 10.32
N LYS A 167 -10.38 6.96 9.92
CA LYS A 167 -10.40 8.42 9.78
C LYS A 167 -10.37 8.83 8.31
N CYS A 168 -11.26 9.75 7.98
CA CYS A 168 -11.30 10.44 6.71
C CYS A 168 -11.19 11.94 6.97
N ASN A 169 -10.27 12.61 6.28
CA ASN A 169 -10.05 14.04 6.45
C ASN A 169 -9.87 14.44 7.93
N TYR A 170 -9.06 13.67 8.67
CA TYR A 170 -8.75 13.82 10.11
C TYR A 170 -9.94 13.59 11.07
N ASN A 171 -11.12 13.25 10.57
CA ASN A 171 -12.31 12.98 11.39
C ASN A 171 -12.60 11.47 11.47
N ASP A 172 -13.10 11.03 12.60
CA ASP A 172 -13.57 9.66 12.78
C ASP A 172 -14.79 9.43 11.89
N ALA A 173 -14.63 8.57 10.89
CA ALA A 173 -15.68 8.24 9.93
C ALA A 173 -16.44 6.97 10.30
N ALA A 174 -15.75 6.01 10.94
CA ALA A 174 -16.33 4.79 11.49
C ALA A 174 -15.45 4.23 12.61
N SER A 175 -16.05 3.49 13.54
CA SER A 175 -15.30 2.78 14.58
C SER A 175 -15.97 1.46 14.95
N GLY A 176 -15.20 0.55 15.54
CA GLY A 176 -15.68 -0.74 16.05
C GLY A 176 -14.72 -1.29 17.09
N ASN A 177 -15.22 -2.18 17.94
CA ASN A 177 -14.44 -2.79 18.99
C ASN A 177 -14.40 -4.31 18.81
N LEU A 178 -13.26 -4.90 19.12
CA LEU A 178 -13.08 -6.34 19.20
C LEU A 178 -12.21 -6.70 20.40
N VAL A 179 -12.25 -7.94 20.77
CA VAL A 179 -11.39 -8.53 21.80
C VAL A 179 -10.49 -9.54 21.14
N LEU A 180 -9.20 -9.44 21.38
CA LEU A 180 -8.19 -10.38 20.92
C LEU A 180 -7.52 -11.03 22.12
N SER A 181 -7.63 -12.38 22.23
CA SER A 181 -7.13 -13.15 23.36
C SER A 181 -6.04 -14.13 22.90
N GLY A 182 -5.08 -14.42 23.77
CA GLY A 182 -4.07 -15.44 23.47
C GLY A 182 -2.91 -15.46 24.43
N ASP A 183 -2.20 -16.59 24.41
CA ASP A 183 -0.99 -16.77 25.21
C ASP A 183 0.28 -16.38 24.44
N ASP A 184 0.23 -16.36 23.10
CA ASP A 184 1.33 -15.98 22.23
C ASP A 184 0.84 -15.30 20.97
N PHE A 185 1.26 -14.07 20.77
CA PHE A 185 0.95 -13.24 19.59
C PHE A 185 2.07 -13.24 18.54
N SER A 186 3.19 -13.95 18.79
CA SER A 186 4.33 -13.98 17.86
C SER A 186 3.99 -14.52 16.47
N ILE A 187 2.91 -15.31 16.36
CA ILE A 187 2.36 -15.81 15.09
C ILE A 187 2.06 -14.67 14.09
N TYR A 188 1.65 -13.51 14.59
CA TYR A 188 1.41 -12.35 13.75
C TYR A 188 2.70 -11.74 13.17
N LYS A 189 3.87 -11.98 13.82
CA LYS A 189 5.16 -11.56 13.25
C LYS A 189 5.47 -12.31 11.96
N LYS A 190 5.30 -13.62 11.97
CA LYS A 190 5.48 -14.44 10.76
C LYS A 190 4.49 -14.02 9.67
N ARG A 191 3.22 -13.80 10.04
CA ARG A 191 2.19 -13.33 9.11
C ARG A 191 2.57 -11.97 8.50
N SER A 192 3.10 -11.02 9.28
CA SER A 192 3.59 -9.72 8.79
C SER A 192 4.66 -9.89 7.72
N ASP A 193 5.65 -10.75 7.95
CA ASP A 193 6.75 -10.96 7.00
C ASP A 193 6.25 -11.61 5.68
N GLU A 194 5.31 -12.54 5.78
CA GLU A 194 4.67 -13.18 4.63
C GLU A 194 3.76 -12.21 3.85
N LEU A 195 2.95 -11.39 4.54
CA LEU A 195 2.13 -10.33 3.95
C LEU A 195 3.00 -9.29 3.22
N ASN A 196 4.17 -8.96 3.78
CA ASN A 196 5.09 -8.05 3.12
C ASN A 196 5.58 -8.60 1.77
N SER A 197 5.82 -9.91 1.70
CA SER A 197 6.15 -10.57 0.44
C SER A 197 4.98 -10.55 -0.55
N VAL A 198 3.75 -10.72 -0.08
CA VAL A 198 2.53 -10.60 -0.91
C VAL A 198 2.37 -9.17 -1.45
N ALA A 199 2.58 -8.15 -0.61
CA ALA A 199 2.51 -6.74 -0.99
C ALA A 199 3.55 -6.39 -2.06
N GLN A 200 4.79 -6.83 -1.88
CA GLN A 200 5.86 -6.66 -2.88
C GLN A 200 5.48 -7.29 -4.22
N ASN A 201 4.96 -8.51 -4.22
CA ASN A 201 4.54 -9.20 -5.44
C ASN A 201 3.33 -8.54 -6.11
N ALA A 202 2.37 -8.04 -5.35
CA ALA A 202 1.19 -7.33 -5.87
C ALA A 202 1.58 -6.00 -6.53
N GLY A 203 2.45 -5.22 -5.89
CA GLY A 203 3.02 -3.99 -6.45
C GLY A 203 3.80 -4.27 -7.74
N ALA A 204 4.60 -5.35 -7.75
CA ALA A 204 5.41 -5.74 -8.90
C ALA A 204 4.58 -6.03 -10.16
N LYS A 205 3.40 -6.66 -10.03
CA LYS A 205 2.53 -6.97 -11.19
C LYS A 205 2.09 -5.74 -11.97
N ASN A 206 1.88 -4.63 -11.30
CA ASN A 206 1.37 -3.39 -11.89
C ASN A 206 2.47 -2.38 -12.21
N ALA A 207 3.66 -2.56 -11.69
CA ALA A 207 4.78 -1.67 -11.92
C ALA A 207 5.26 -1.77 -13.37
N VAL A 208 5.36 -0.63 -14.05
CA VAL A 208 5.94 -0.48 -15.37
C VAL A 208 7.01 0.62 -15.32
N MET A 209 8.01 0.49 -16.16
CA MET A 209 9.04 1.52 -16.27
C MET A 209 8.43 2.85 -16.75
N PRO A 210 8.93 4.00 -16.24
CA PRO A 210 8.61 5.28 -16.83
C PRO A 210 8.94 5.30 -18.34
N ALA A 211 8.04 5.90 -19.13
CA ALA A 211 8.27 6.04 -20.57
C ALA A 211 9.50 6.92 -20.85
N ALA A 212 10.29 6.51 -21.83
CA ALA A 212 11.45 7.30 -22.28
C ALA A 212 10.97 8.62 -22.90
N LYS A 213 11.57 9.74 -22.45
CA LYS A 213 11.40 11.07 -23.06
C LYS A 213 12.49 11.38 -24.08
N LYS A 214 13.57 10.62 -24.07
CA LYS A 214 14.70 10.72 -25.02
C LYS A 214 15.17 9.31 -25.34
N THR A 215 15.49 9.06 -26.61
CA THR A 215 16.10 7.84 -27.09
C THR A 215 17.47 8.20 -27.69
N ASP A 216 18.53 7.66 -27.09
CA ASP A 216 19.91 7.87 -27.52
C ASP A 216 20.74 6.65 -27.12
N ALA A 217 20.85 5.69 -28.03
CA ALA A 217 21.50 4.40 -27.74
C ALA A 217 22.99 4.57 -27.32
N ALA A 218 23.69 5.58 -27.84
CA ALA A 218 25.08 5.84 -27.43
C ALA A 218 25.17 6.36 -26.00
N LEU A 219 24.25 7.25 -25.61
CA LEU A 219 24.15 7.76 -24.25
C LEU A 219 23.68 6.66 -23.29
N GLU A 220 22.69 5.85 -23.66
CA GLU A 220 22.17 4.73 -22.88
C GLU A 220 23.29 3.72 -22.57
N ASN A 221 24.12 3.37 -23.55
CA ASN A 221 25.26 2.48 -23.34
C ASN A 221 26.29 3.07 -22.36
N ARG A 222 26.58 4.38 -22.46
CA ARG A 222 27.48 5.07 -21.51
C ARG A 222 26.89 5.08 -20.08
N MET A 223 25.59 5.31 -19.97
CA MET A 223 24.88 5.27 -18.68
C MET A 223 24.95 3.88 -18.04
N ILE A 224 24.68 2.81 -18.81
CA ILE A 224 24.78 1.43 -18.33
C ILE A 224 26.21 1.13 -17.86
N GLY A 225 27.22 1.58 -18.61
CA GLY A 225 28.61 1.43 -18.22
C GLY A 225 28.94 2.16 -16.91
N ALA A 226 28.55 3.42 -16.79
CA ALA A 226 28.77 4.22 -15.58
C ALA A 226 28.02 3.62 -14.36
N PHE A 227 26.80 3.14 -14.54
CA PHE A 227 25.99 2.51 -13.50
C PHE A 227 26.65 1.22 -12.97
N LYS A 228 27.05 0.31 -13.85
CA LYS A 228 27.74 -0.93 -13.48
C LYS A 228 29.13 -0.70 -12.84
N ASN A 229 29.79 0.40 -13.19
CA ASN A 229 31.10 0.75 -12.64
C ASN A 229 31.01 1.56 -11.34
N SER A 230 29.83 1.96 -10.89
CA SER A 230 29.61 2.73 -9.66
C SER A 230 30.03 1.94 -8.41
N ASN A 231 30.35 2.67 -7.34
CA ASN A 231 30.59 2.06 -6.03
C ASN A 231 29.33 1.38 -5.49
N ASP A 232 28.16 1.94 -5.74
CA ASP A 232 26.88 1.40 -5.29
C ASP A 232 26.56 0.03 -5.91
N TRP A 233 26.92 -0.17 -7.19
CA TRP A 233 26.82 -1.47 -7.83
C TRP A 233 27.83 -2.46 -7.23
N LYS A 234 29.09 -2.07 -7.09
CA LYS A 234 30.19 -2.93 -6.61
C LYS A 234 30.03 -3.33 -5.15
N SER A 235 29.56 -2.43 -4.30
CA SER A 235 29.29 -2.69 -2.87
C SER A 235 28.05 -3.55 -2.65
N GLY A 236 27.17 -3.67 -3.66
CA GLY A 236 25.88 -4.36 -3.56
C GLY A 236 24.77 -3.53 -2.93
N PHE A 237 24.98 -2.21 -2.75
CA PHE A 237 23.91 -1.28 -2.39
C PHE A 237 22.82 -1.32 -3.48
N ILE A 238 23.19 -1.35 -4.74
CA ILE A 238 22.31 -1.69 -5.84
C ILE A 238 22.15 -3.20 -5.88
N ASP A 239 20.96 -3.70 -5.53
CA ASP A 239 20.63 -5.12 -5.61
C ASP A 239 20.34 -5.50 -7.06
N ALA A 240 21.39 -5.75 -7.82
CA ALA A 240 21.32 -6.13 -9.22
C ALA A 240 22.42 -7.11 -9.61
N SER A 241 22.08 -8.05 -10.50
CA SER A 241 22.98 -8.96 -11.18
C SER A 241 23.14 -8.59 -12.66
N GLU A 242 22.11 -7.98 -13.26
CA GLU A 242 22.06 -7.65 -14.68
C GLU A 242 21.23 -6.38 -14.90
N VAL A 243 21.62 -5.54 -15.86
CA VAL A 243 20.81 -4.45 -16.39
C VAL A 243 19.98 -4.97 -17.56
N LEU A 244 18.66 -4.85 -17.46
CA LEU A 244 17.72 -5.36 -18.45
C LEU A 244 17.26 -4.30 -19.46
N ARG A 245 17.05 -3.07 -18.99
CA ARG A 245 16.59 -1.95 -19.81
C ARG A 245 16.94 -0.63 -19.14
N ILE A 246 17.14 0.40 -19.95
CA ILE A 246 17.23 1.80 -19.52
C ILE A 246 16.18 2.64 -20.23
N SER A 247 15.65 3.64 -19.54
CA SER A 247 14.71 4.61 -20.07
C SER A 247 15.15 5.99 -19.62
N ILE A 248 15.59 6.86 -20.54
CA ILE A 248 15.97 8.24 -20.22
C ILE A 248 14.68 9.03 -19.98
N ILE A 249 14.46 9.47 -18.75
CA ILE A 249 13.21 10.09 -18.31
C ILE A 249 13.22 11.63 -18.39
N ASP A 250 14.36 12.22 -18.63
CA ASP A 250 14.47 13.66 -18.91
C ASP A 250 14.54 13.89 -20.44
N PRO A 251 13.88 14.95 -20.94
CA PRO A 251 13.90 15.25 -22.37
C PRO A 251 15.26 15.74 -22.86
N ASP A 252 16.05 16.37 -21.99
CA ASP A 252 17.39 16.87 -22.27
C ASP A 252 18.20 17.05 -20.99
N TRP A 253 19.47 17.47 -21.15
CA TRP A 253 20.40 17.77 -20.08
C TRP A 253 19.98 18.99 -19.26
N PHE A 254 20.05 18.87 -17.93
CA PHE A 254 19.97 20.02 -17.02
C PHE A 254 21.38 20.55 -16.76
N ILE A 255 21.59 21.84 -17.03
CA ILE A 255 22.88 22.52 -16.80
C ILE A 255 22.84 23.24 -15.45
N ARG A 256 23.71 22.82 -14.53
CA ARG A 256 23.91 23.49 -13.25
C ARG A 256 25.00 24.56 -13.40
N ARG A 257 24.68 25.76 -12.95
CA ARG A 257 25.59 26.91 -12.94
C ARG A 257 25.86 27.37 -11.53
N ASN A 258 27.02 27.96 -11.31
CA ASN A 258 27.31 28.69 -10.10
C ASN A 258 26.39 29.90 -10.02
N GLU A 259 25.73 30.10 -8.91
CA GLU A 259 24.68 31.12 -8.73
C GLU A 259 25.25 32.54 -8.70
N LEU A 260 26.53 32.71 -8.29
CA LEU A 260 27.19 34.00 -8.20
C LEU A 260 27.88 34.39 -9.51
N THR A 261 28.56 33.43 -10.16
CA THR A 261 29.41 33.72 -11.31
C THR A 261 28.78 33.38 -12.65
N GLY A 262 27.67 32.64 -12.67
CA GLY A 262 27.06 32.09 -13.88
C GLY A 262 27.85 30.98 -14.57
N ALA A 263 29.03 30.63 -14.06
CA ALA A 263 29.91 29.61 -14.65
C ALA A 263 29.22 28.24 -14.63
N ILE A 264 29.36 27.48 -15.72
CA ILE A 264 28.86 26.09 -15.79
C ILE A 264 29.68 25.23 -14.83
N LEU A 265 29.01 24.48 -13.95
CA LEU A 265 29.62 23.52 -13.03
C LEU A 265 29.58 22.11 -13.62
N HIS A 266 28.39 21.68 -14.00
CA HIS A 266 28.15 20.36 -14.58
C HIS A 266 26.82 20.36 -15.34
N ARG A 267 26.55 19.27 -16.03
CA ARG A 267 25.23 18.93 -16.52
C ARG A 267 24.83 17.54 -16.02
N TYR A 268 23.54 17.31 -15.85
CA TYR A 268 23.02 16.01 -15.44
C TYR A 268 21.77 15.64 -16.23
N ILE A 269 21.50 14.34 -16.28
CA ILE A 269 20.33 13.76 -16.91
C ILE A 269 19.94 12.51 -16.13
N ARG A 270 18.63 12.20 -16.03
CA ARG A 270 18.12 11.09 -15.26
C ARG A 270 17.53 10.01 -16.14
N ALA A 271 17.63 8.77 -15.66
CA ALA A 271 17.05 7.61 -16.29
C ALA A 271 16.37 6.71 -15.25
N ALA A 272 15.46 5.87 -15.69
CA ALA A 272 15.02 4.68 -14.96
C ALA A 272 15.77 3.47 -15.52
N ILE A 273 16.26 2.58 -14.65
CA ILE A 273 17.05 1.41 -15.04
C ILE A 273 16.42 0.15 -14.48
N ALA A 274 15.89 -0.71 -15.36
CA ALA A 274 15.43 -2.04 -15.00
C ALA A 274 16.61 -3.00 -14.84
N VAL A 275 16.54 -3.77 -13.77
CA VAL A 275 17.58 -4.75 -13.41
C VAL A 275 16.97 -6.09 -13.06
N LYS A 276 17.74 -7.15 -13.23
CA LYS A 276 17.51 -8.42 -12.56
C LYS A 276 18.21 -8.36 -11.21
N THR A 277 17.48 -8.64 -10.13
CA THR A 277 18.05 -8.65 -8.78
C THR A 277 18.94 -9.88 -8.57
N LYS A 278 19.73 -9.90 -7.50
CA LYS A 278 20.56 -11.06 -7.14
C LYS A 278 19.72 -12.30 -6.81
N THR A 279 18.44 -12.12 -6.43
CA THR A 279 17.48 -13.21 -6.16
C THR A 279 16.73 -13.67 -7.41
N GLY A 280 17.00 -13.07 -8.58
CA GLY A 280 16.37 -13.43 -9.85
C GLY A 280 15.07 -12.72 -10.18
N ASN A 281 14.53 -11.89 -9.27
CA ASN A 281 13.39 -11.04 -9.51
C ASN A 281 13.75 -9.83 -10.40
N CYS A 282 12.74 -9.11 -10.91
CA CYS A 282 12.96 -7.86 -11.63
C CYS A 282 12.58 -6.65 -10.79
N ALA A 283 13.34 -5.57 -10.95
CA ALA A 283 13.06 -4.28 -10.35
C ALA A 283 13.53 -3.17 -11.28
N TYR A 284 13.10 -1.94 -11.08
CA TYR A 284 13.78 -0.80 -11.66
C TYR A 284 14.14 0.21 -10.58
N TYR A 285 15.24 0.91 -10.80
CA TYR A 285 15.62 2.08 -10.04
C TYR A 285 15.13 3.32 -10.77
N ASN A 286 14.37 4.16 -10.09
CA ASN A 286 13.92 5.42 -10.65
C ASN A 286 14.98 6.52 -10.43
N LEU A 287 14.86 7.63 -11.15
CA LEU A 287 15.68 8.84 -10.95
C LEU A 287 17.19 8.58 -10.85
N VAL A 288 17.71 7.54 -11.54
CA VAL A 288 19.15 7.31 -11.60
C VAL A 288 19.79 8.51 -12.29
N THR A 289 20.65 9.22 -11.56
CA THR A 289 21.26 10.48 -12.02
C THR A 289 22.64 10.21 -12.60
N PHE A 290 22.87 10.78 -13.77
CA PHE A 290 24.18 10.78 -14.45
C PHE A 290 24.64 12.19 -14.67
N GLN A 291 25.92 12.45 -14.43
CA GLN A 291 26.52 13.76 -14.47
C GLN A 291 27.77 13.81 -15.36
N GLU A 292 27.97 14.92 -16.02
CA GLU A 292 29.22 15.29 -16.69
C GLU A 292 29.70 16.62 -16.12
N ASP A 293 30.85 16.61 -15.45
CA ASP A 293 31.47 17.83 -14.91
C ASP A 293 31.96 18.71 -16.04
N TYR A 294 31.94 20.04 -15.84
CA TYR A 294 32.46 20.98 -16.82
C TYR A 294 33.81 21.53 -16.35
N VAL A 295 34.89 21.13 -17.04
CA VAL A 295 36.25 21.52 -16.70
C VAL A 295 36.97 22.06 -17.94
N SER A 296 37.61 23.20 -17.82
CA SER A 296 38.41 23.81 -18.89
C SER A 296 37.68 23.92 -20.24
N GLY A 297 36.37 24.33 -20.20
CA GLY A 297 35.59 24.52 -21.40
C GLY A 297 34.97 23.29 -22.03
N LYS A 298 35.07 22.11 -21.39
CA LYS A 298 34.58 20.84 -21.93
C LYS A 298 33.87 20.01 -20.86
N PHE A 299 32.84 19.30 -21.28
CA PHE A 299 32.21 18.28 -20.45
C PHE A 299 33.10 17.04 -20.35
N GLN A 300 33.26 16.54 -19.12
CA GLN A 300 34.06 15.37 -18.81
C GLN A 300 33.27 14.07 -19.07
N PRO A 301 33.89 12.91 -19.02
CA PRO A 301 33.20 11.63 -19.16
C PRO A 301 32.02 11.49 -18.19
N LEU A 302 30.97 10.82 -18.66
CA LEU A 302 29.75 10.54 -17.89
C LEU A 302 30.11 9.70 -16.65
N LYS A 303 29.61 10.14 -15.50
CA LYS A 303 29.66 9.41 -14.23
C LYS A 303 28.27 9.20 -13.65
N TYR A 304 28.11 8.14 -12.89
CA TYR A 304 26.95 7.91 -12.03
C TYR A 304 27.02 8.84 -10.81
N ASP A 305 25.92 9.48 -10.45
CA ASP A 305 25.85 10.46 -9.37
C ASP A 305 24.84 10.10 -8.28
N GLY A 306 24.05 9.04 -8.46
CA GLY A 306 23.11 8.57 -7.45
C GLY A 306 21.89 7.89 -8.04
N VAL A 307 21.10 7.32 -7.16
CA VAL A 307 19.91 6.55 -7.50
C VAL A 307 18.75 6.93 -6.58
N GLY A 308 17.54 6.95 -7.13
CA GLY A 308 16.30 7.07 -6.36
C GLY A 308 15.79 5.70 -5.87
N ASP A 309 14.48 5.57 -5.71
CA ASP A 309 13.87 4.38 -5.12
C ASP A 309 13.97 3.15 -6.04
N LYS A 310 14.10 1.98 -5.40
CA LYS A 310 13.95 0.68 -6.04
C LYS A 310 12.47 0.30 -6.06
N VAL A 311 11.94 0.01 -7.24
CA VAL A 311 10.55 -0.43 -7.43
C VAL A 311 10.58 -1.86 -7.97
N MET A 312 10.00 -2.80 -7.23
CA MET A 312 9.84 -4.18 -7.72
C MET A 312 8.88 -4.20 -8.91
N MET A 313 9.15 -5.04 -9.91
CA MET A 313 8.31 -5.17 -11.10
C MET A 313 8.28 -6.62 -11.59
N ASP A 314 7.19 -6.99 -12.26
CA ASP A 314 7.15 -8.25 -12.99
C ASP A 314 8.13 -8.20 -14.16
N CYS A 315 8.93 -9.26 -14.34
CA CYS A 315 9.89 -9.34 -15.45
C CYS A 315 9.22 -9.21 -16.82
N ALA A 316 7.96 -9.62 -16.96
CA ALA A 316 7.17 -9.44 -18.17
C ALA A 316 6.89 -7.95 -18.50
N ASN A 317 6.98 -7.06 -17.51
CA ASN A 317 6.72 -5.64 -17.67
C ASN A 317 7.96 -4.84 -18.10
N VAL A 318 9.16 -5.44 -18.08
CA VAL A 318 10.42 -4.76 -18.45
C VAL A 318 10.39 -4.22 -19.88
N LYS A 319 9.66 -4.89 -20.78
CA LYS A 319 9.57 -4.50 -22.21
C LYS A 319 8.36 -3.63 -22.54
N LYS A 320 7.48 -3.38 -21.57
CA LYS A 320 6.33 -2.48 -21.72
C LYS A 320 6.81 -1.05 -21.40
#